data_b132ef101fd1c39537129ac750f616d1
#
_entry.id   b132ef101fd1c39537129ac750f616d1
#
_cell.length_a   1.000
_cell.length_b   1.000
_cell.length_c   1.000
_cell.angle_alpha   90.00
_cell.angle_beta   90.00
_cell.angle_gamma   90.00
#
_symmetry.space_group_name_H-M   'P 1'
#
loop_
_entity.id
_entity.type
_entity.pdbx_description
1 polymer ?
#
loop_
_entity_poly.entity_id
_entity_poly.type
_entity_poly.pdbx_seq_one_letter_code
_entity_poly.pdbx_strand_id
1 'polypeptide(L)'
;TNQIDEYVLTTGNDVTTAKYVDTFTFSNTTQPWAITFNNIGTKLYIAENNDGGVNEYSLGAAYNLTTPTLSSSVPADNATGVLIDANIVLNFSEPMDVESGNIKIYKTSDNSLVETIDVTSSQETGTGTTAITINPSSDFEYNVEYYVLIDATAFDDGSDASYAGITST
;
A
#
# COMPACT_ATOMS: atom_id res chain seq x y z
N THR A 1 20.22 8.82 -26.96
CA THR A 1 18.76 8.53 -26.88
C THR A 1 18.19 9.29 -25.71
N ASN A 2 17.13 10.04 -25.98
CA ASN A 2 16.43 10.80 -24.95
C ASN A 2 15.43 9.83 -24.29
N GLN A 3 15.84 9.23 -23.17
CA GLN A 3 15.04 8.25 -22.45
C GLN A 3 15.16 8.44 -20.95
N ILE A 4 14.13 8.06 -20.26
CA ILE A 4 14.10 7.89 -18.81
C ILE A 4 13.78 6.41 -18.56
N ASP A 5 14.65 5.75 -17.83
CA ASP A 5 14.43 4.37 -17.44
C ASP A 5 13.79 4.36 -16.05
N GLU A 6 12.71 3.60 -15.92
CA GLU A 6 12.03 3.36 -14.68
C GLU A 6 12.59 2.14 -13.98
N TYR A 7 12.79 2.26 -12.68
CA TYR A 7 13.24 1.16 -11.81
C TYR A 7 12.36 1.09 -10.56
N VAL A 8 11.94 -0.11 -10.21
CA VAL A 8 11.35 -0.37 -8.89
C VAL A 8 12.44 -0.78 -7.91
N LEU A 9 12.38 -0.26 -6.67
CA LEU A 9 13.23 -0.70 -5.58
C LEU A 9 12.51 -1.77 -4.78
N THR A 10 13.07 -2.97 -4.70
CA THR A 10 12.47 -4.05 -3.88
C THR A 10 12.76 -3.89 -2.38
N THR A 11 13.68 -2.98 -2.03
CA THR A 11 13.91 -2.52 -0.67
C THR A 11 13.97 -1.00 -0.67
N GLY A 12 13.10 -0.36 0.09
CA GLY A 12 12.96 1.10 0.11
C GLY A 12 14.30 1.80 0.36
N ASN A 13 14.61 2.81 -0.44
CA ASN A 13 15.84 3.61 -0.40
C ASN A 13 17.16 2.85 -0.69
N ASP A 14 17.12 1.59 -1.09
CA ASP A 14 18.30 0.81 -1.49
C ASP A 14 18.38 0.67 -3.00
N VAL A 15 19.13 1.55 -3.64
CA VAL A 15 19.30 1.56 -5.10
C VAL A 15 20.00 0.31 -5.66
N THR A 16 20.65 -0.51 -4.80
CA THR A 16 21.24 -1.78 -5.24
C THR A 16 20.19 -2.83 -5.54
N THR A 17 18.95 -2.63 -5.07
CA THR A 17 17.80 -3.51 -5.32
C THR A 17 16.96 -3.09 -6.53
N ALA A 18 17.40 -2.05 -7.26
CA ALA A 18 16.69 -1.52 -8.40
C ALA A 18 16.52 -2.58 -9.50
N LYS A 19 15.26 -2.82 -9.87
CA LYS A 19 14.90 -3.64 -11.03
C LYS A 19 14.33 -2.74 -12.11
N TYR A 20 14.85 -2.88 -13.33
CA TYR A 20 14.32 -2.18 -14.48
C TYR A 20 12.86 -2.62 -14.74
N VAL A 21 12.01 -1.63 -14.97
CA VAL A 21 10.58 -1.83 -15.27
C VAL A 21 10.30 -1.46 -16.72
N ASP A 22 10.57 -0.21 -17.11
CA ASP A 22 10.25 0.29 -18.43
C ASP A 22 11.16 1.46 -18.83
N THR A 23 11.07 1.87 -20.09
CA THR A 23 11.76 3.03 -20.66
C THR A 23 10.75 3.98 -21.29
N PHE A 24 10.69 5.20 -20.80
CA PHE A 24 9.99 6.28 -21.45
C PHE A 24 10.91 7.01 -22.43
N THR A 25 10.58 6.96 -23.72
CA THR A 25 11.33 7.65 -24.77
C THR A 25 10.60 8.93 -25.18
N PHE A 26 11.30 10.07 -25.17
CA PHE A 26 10.76 11.35 -25.61
C PHE A 26 11.49 11.83 -26.87
N SER A 27 10.71 12.33 -27.82
CA SER A 27 11.20 12.62 -29.16
C SER A 27 11.70 14.05 -29.37
N ASN A 28 11.50 14.95 -28.40
CA ASN A 28 11.53 16.38 -28.67
C ASN A 28 12.57 17.19 -27.88
N THR A 29 13.43 16.53 -27.08
CA THR A 29 14.43 17.25 -26.28
C THR A 29 15.85 16.89 -26.71
N THR A 30 16.66 17.91 -26.92
CA THR A 30 18.07 17.71 -27.23
C THR A 30 18.98 17.76 -26.01
N GLN A 31 18.55 18.39 -24.90
CA GLN A 31 19.31 18.49 -23.65
C GLN A 31 18.38 18.77 -22.46
N PRO A 32 17.86 17.73 -21.79
CA PRO A 32 17.06 17.91 -20.60
C PRO A 32 17.92 18.41 -19.43
N TRP A 33 17.46 19.45 -18.72
CA TRP A 33 18.13 20.05 -17.57
C TRP A 33 17.54 19.64 -16.24
N ALA A 34 16.22 19.47 -16.24
CA ALA A 34 15.51 19.06 -15.03
C ALA A 34 14.30 18.22 -15.38
N ILE A 35 13.99 17.32 -14.49
CA ILE A 35 12.83 16.44 -14.56
C ILE A 35 12.10 16.54 -13.23
N THR A 36 10.78 16.67 -13.29
CA THR A 36 9.93 16.63 -12.10
C THR A 36 8.56 16.04 -12.44
N PHE A 37 7.92 15.45 -11.43
CA PHE A 37 6.55 14.96 -11.55
C PHE A 37 5.59 15.93 -10.89
N ASN A 38 4.31 15.88 -11.28
CA ASN A 38 3.27 16.50 -10.46
C ASN A 38 3.09 15.69 -9.16
N ASN A 39 2.39 16.27 -8.20
CA ASN A 39 2.18 15.68 -6.87
C ASN A 39 1.34 14.38 -6.85
N ILE A 40 0.73 14.01 -7.96
CA ILE A 40 -0.08 12.79 -8.13
C ILE A 40 0.50 11.82 -9.17
N GLY A 41 1.73 12.05 -9.63
CA GLY A 41 2.45 11.14 -10.53
C GLY A 41 1.85 10.96 -11.94
N THR A 42 0.82 11.73 -12.32
CA THR A 42 0.17 11.60 -13.64
C THR A 42 0.87 12.36 -14.76
N LYS A 43 1.80 13.24 -14.41
CA LYS A 43 2.51 14.09 -15.36
C LYS A 43 3.97 14.19 -15.04
N LEU A 44 4.77 14.10 -16.09
CA LEU A 44 6.20 14.35 -16.08
C LEU A 44 6.47 15.70 -16.77
N TYR A 45 7.28 16.53 -16.14
CA TYR A 45 7.75 17.79 -16.71
C TYR A 45 9.25 17.73 -16.96
N ILE A 46 9.65 18.08 -18.19
CA ILE A 46 11.06 18.12 -18.59
C ILE A 46 11.38 19.55 -19.01
N ALA A 47 12.30 20.19 -18.27
CA ALA A 47 12.82 21.51 -18.66
C ALA A 47 13.97 21.32 -19.68
N GLU A 48 13.97 22.15 -20.72
CA GLU A 48 14.94 22.12 -21.81
C GLU A 48 15.88 23.32 -21.80
N ASN A 49 17.11 23.09 -22.28
CA ASN A 49 18.12 24.15 -22.36
C ASN A 49 18.01 25.01 -23.60
N ASN A 50 17.47 24.50 -24.73
CA ASN A 50 17.64 25.14 -26.02
C ASN A 50 16.68 26.29 -26.31
N ASP A 51 15.50 26.28 -25.72
CA ASP A 51 14.45 27.29 -25.93
C ASP A 51 13.80 27.82 -24.66
N GLY A 52 14.28 27.34 -23.51
CA GLY A 52 13.74 27.67 -22.20
C GLY A 52 12.35 27.09 -21.94
N GLY A 53 11.93 26.10 -22.72
CA GLY A 53 10.64 25.46 -22.62
C GLY A 53 10.57 24.43 -21.48
N VAL A 54 9.34 24.14 -21.05
CA VAL A 54 9.00 22.99 -20.21
C VAL A 54 8.00 22.14 -20.98
N ASN A 55 8.38 20.91 -21.26
CA ASN A 55 7.49 19.95 -21.89
C ASN A 55 6.75 19.15 -20.82
N GLU A 56 5.44 19.03 -21.00
CA GLU A 56 4.56 18.21 -20.18
C GLU A 56 4.27 16.90 -20.92
N TYR A 57 4.44 15.80 -20.24
CA TYR A 57 4.08 14.47 -20.71
C TYR A 57 3.04 13.87 -19.77
N SER A 58 1.97 13.30 -20.35
CA SER A 58 1.00 12.54 -19.58
C SER A 58 1.51 11.11 -19.38
N LEU A 59 1.63 10.70 -18.14
CA LEU A 59 1.88 9.31 -17.75
C LEU A 59 0.52 8.62 -17.66
N GLY A 60 0.38 7.48 -18.30
CA GLY A 60 -0.94 6.86 -18.56
C GLY A 60 -1.77 6.52 -17.32
N ALA A 61 -1.17 6.08 -16.23
CA ALA A 61 -1.81 5.89 -14.93
C ALA A 61 -1.19 6.83 -13.90
N ALA A 62 -1.99 7.27 -12.95
CA ALA A 62 -1.47 7.99 -11.79
C ALA A 62 -0.56 7.03 -11.01
N TYR A 63 0.75 7.27 -11.01
CA TYR A 63 1.59 6.70 -9.96
C TYR A 63 1.23 7.44 -8.68
N ASN A 64 0.50 6.77 -7.82
CA ASN A 64 0.22 7.31 -6.50
C ASN A 64 1.50 7.21 -5.67
N LEU A 65 2.15 8.35 -5.44
CA LEU A 65 3.37 8.43 -4.61
C LEU A 65 3.04 8.55 -3.11
N THR A 66 1.76 8.47 -2.74
CA THR A 66 1.35 8.49 -1.34
C THR A 66 1.36 7.07 -0.79
N THR A 67 1.96 6.88 0.37
CA THR A 67 1.88 5.60 1.09
C THR A 67 0.45 5.42 1.62
N PRO A 68 -0.20 4.28 1.35
CA PRO A 68 -1.54 4.03 1.87
C PRO A 68 -1.54 3.99 3.40
N THR A 69 -2.59 4.52 4.00
CA THR A 69 -2.78 4.56 5.44
C THR A 69 -4.10 3.94 5.85
N LEU A 70 -4.13 3.31 7.04
CA LEU A 70 -5.36 2.85 7.65
C LEU A 70 -6.15 4.07 8.16
N SER A 71 -7.32 4.32 7.59
CA SER A 71 -8.19 5.45 7.95
C SER A 71 -9.09 5.14 9.14
N SER A 72 -9.57 3.89 9.22
CA SER A 72 -10.38 3.40 10.34
C SER A 72 -10.49 1.88 10.32
N SER A 73 -10.97 1.30 11.40
CA SER A 73 -11.34 -0.12 11.48
C SER A 73 -12.74 -0.32 12.02
N VAL A 74 -13.32 -1.47 11.74
CA VAL A 74 -14.53 -1.96 12.40
C VAL A 74 -14.25 -3.40 12.85
N PRO A 75 -14.27 -3.71 14.16
CA PRO A 75 -14.49 -2.79 15.28
C PRO A 75 -13.47 -1.64 15.31
N ALA A 76 -13.89 -0.48 15.83
CA ALA A 76 -12.96 0.63 16.05
C ALA A 76 -11.96 0.29 17.16
N ASP A 77 -10.83 1.00 17.18
CA ASP A 77 -9.88 0.89 18.29
C ASP A 77 -10.57 1.18 19.63
N ASN A 78 -10.28 0.36 20.64
CA ASN A 78 -10.93 0.40 21.97
C ASN A 78 -12.46 0.21 21.96
N ALA A 79 -13.04 -0.38 20.91
CA ALA A 79 -14.48 -0.67 20.87
C ALA A 79 -14.88 -1.67 21.97
N THR A 80 -16.06 -1.45 22.55
CA THR A 80 -16.68 -2.34 23.53
C THR A 80 -18.02 -2.85 23.02
N GLY A 81 -18.46 -4.01 23.54
CA GLY A 81 -19.74 -4.60 23.09
C GLY A 81 -19.65 -5.18 21.67
N VAL A 82 -18.47 -5.54 21.24
CA VAL A 82 -18.25 -6.19 19.94
C VAL A 82 -18.87 -7.59 19.97
N LEU A 83 -19.52 -7.97 18.88
CA LEU A 83 -20.07 -9.33 18.72
C LEU A 83 -18.93 -10.35 18.62
N ILE A 84 -19.13 -11.52 19.18
CA ILE A 84 -18.08 -12.58 19.17
C ILE A 84 -17.79 -13.10 17.75
N ASP A 85 -18.77 -13.04 16.86
CA ASP A 85 -18.70 -13.44 15.45
C ASP A 85 -18.36 -12.25 14.50
N ALA A 86 -17.88 -11.14 15.04
CA ALA A 86 -17.62 -9.94 14.25
C ALA A 86 -16.45 -10.14 13.28
N ASN A 87 -16.62 -9.71 12.05
CA ASN A 87 -15.52 -9.51 11.12
C ASN A 87 -14.68 -8.29 11.50
N ILE A 88 -13.44 -8.27 11.05
CA ILE A 88 -12.57 -7.09 11.12
C ILE A 88 -12.56 -6.42 9.75
N VAL A 89 -12.99 -5.16 9.68
CA VAL A 89 -12.94 -4.37 8.45
C VAL A 89 -11.88 -3.28 8.59
N LEU A 90 -10.94 -3.27 7.65
CA LEU A 90 -9.87 -2.28 7.56
C LEU A 90 -10.22 -1.29 6.44
N ASN A 91 -10.43 -0.01 6.77
CA ASN A 91 -10.71 1.02 5.78
C ASN A 91 -9.44 1.83 5.53
N PHE A 92 -8.96 1.80 4.30
CA PHE A 92 -7.75 2.49 3.87
C PHE A 92 -8.04 3.84 3.20
N SER A 93 -7.00 4.64 3.03
CA SER A 93 -7.06 5.94 2.33
C SER A 93 -7.32 5.79 0.82
N GLU A 94 -7.08 4.61 0.27
CA GLU A 94 -7.13 4.30 -1.15
C GLU A 94 -7.39 2.80 -1.38
N PRO A 95 -7.73 2.38 -2.62
CA PRO A 95 -7.91 0.96 -2.93
C PRO A 95 -6.62 0.17 -2.70
N MET A 96 -6.76 -1.00 -2.06
CA MET A 96 -5.65 -1.88 -1.68
C MET A 96 -5.74 -3.22 -2.39
N ASP A 97 -4.61 -3.71 -2.85
CA ASP A 97 -4.47 -5.08 -3.34
C ASP A 97 -3.84 -5.97 -2.25
N VAL A 98 -4.28 -7.21 -2.24
CA VAL A 98 -3.76 -8.24 -1.33
C VAL A 98 -2.50 -8.85 -1.94
N GLU A 99 -1.40 -8.85 -1.17
CA GLU A 99 -0.11 -9.35 -1.64
C GLU A 99 0.31 -10.62 -0.90
N SER A 100 1.13 -10.49 0.13
CA SER A 100 1.63 -11.66 0.86
C SER A 100 1.91 -11.31 2.32
N GLY A 101 1.62 -12.24 3.20
CA GLY A 101 1.86 -12.05 4.63
C GLY A 101 0.67 -12.46 5.47
N ASN A 102 0.67 -12.02 6.71
CA ASN A 102 -0.30 -12.50 7.67
C ASN A 102 -0.93 -11.35 8.46
N ILE A 103 -2.15 -11.59 8.88
CA ILE A 103 -2.82 -10.89 9.96
C ILE A 103 -2.83 -11.83 11.16
N LYS A 104 -2.36 -11.33 12.31
CA LYS A 104 -2.27 -12.12 13.56
C LYS A 104 -3.13 -11.48 14.62
N ILE A 105 -3.98 -12.27 15.25
CA ILE A 105 -4.88 -11.86 16.32
C ILE A 105 -4.35 -12.42 17.64
N TYR A 106 -4.24 -11.57 18.64
CA TYR A 106 -3.72 -11.91 19.96
C TYR A 106 -4.67 -11.48 21.07
N LYS A 107 -4.64 -12.19 22.20
CA LYS A 107 -5.25 -11.71 23.45
C LYS A 107 -4.33 -10.70 24.13
N THR A 108 -4.87 -9.56 24.56
CA THR A 108 -4.10 -8.52 25.26
C THR A 108 -3.59 -8.99 26.63
N SER A 109 -4.33 -9.86 27.29
CA SER A 109 -4.06 -10.28 28.70
C SER A 109 -2.73 -11.01 28.89
N ASP A 110 -2.29 -11.78 27.90
CA ASP A 110 -1.12 -12.67 28.01
C ASP A 110 -0.30 -12.75 26.71
N ASN A 111 -0.67 -11.96 25.70
CA ASN A 111 -0.08 -11.99 24.35
C ASN A 111 -0.16 -13.37 23.66
N SER A 112 -1.12 -14.19 24.03
CA SER A 112 -1.33 -15.47 23.36
C SER A 112 -1.87 -15.26 21.94
N LEU A 113 -1.26 -15.95 20.99
CA LEU A 113 -1.73 -15.97 19.60
C LEU A 113 -3.04 -16.75 19.52
N VAL A 114 -4.07 -16.11 18.97
CA VAL A 114 -5.39 -16.70 18.76
C VAL A 114 -5.49 -17.30 17.36
N GLU A 115 -5.13 -16.48 16.36
CA GLU A 115 -5.19 -16.90 14.96
C GLU A 115 -4.12 -16.21 14.13
N THR A 116 -3.63 -16.93 13.11
CA THR A 116 -2.84 -16.38 12.03
C THR A 116 -3.61 -16.58 10.73
N ILE A 117 -3.93 -15.49 10.06
CA ILE A 117 -4.69 -15.46 8.80
C ILE A 117 -3.74 -15.07 7.69
N ASP A 118 -3.52 -15.94 6.73
CA ASP A 118 -2.85 -15.62 5.47
C ASP A 118 -3.76 -14.68 4.68
N VAL A 119 -3.26 -13.51 4.28
CA VAL A 119 -4.04 -12.50 3.56
C VAL A 119 -4.55 -12.99 2.22
N THR A 120 -3.90 -14.00 1.61
CA THR A 120 -4.34 -14.61 0.35
C THR A 120 -5.41 -15.70 0.53
N SER A 121 -5.82 -15.98 1.77
CA SER A 121 -6.83 -17.00 2.07
C SER A 121 -8.25 -16.51 1.78
N SER A 122 -9.22 -17.44 1.80
CA SER A 122 -10.64 -17.12 1.67
C SER A 122 -11.25 -16.38 2.87
N GLN A 123 -10.46 -16.16 3.93
CA GLN A 123 -10.87 -15.38 5.11
C GLN A 123 -10.77 -13.87 4.85
N GLU A 124 -10.08 -13.47 3.77
CA GLU A 124 -10.00 -12.09 3.33
C GLU A 124 -10.91 -11.87 2.11
N THR A 125 -11.50 -10.67 2.05
CA THR A 125 -12.25 -10.17 0.89
C THR A 125 -12.10 -8.65 0.79
N GLY A 126 -12.20 -8.12 -0.44
CA GLY A 126 -12.18 -6.67 -0.67
C GLY A 126 -10.95 -6.17 -1.43
N THR A 127 -10.06 -7.06 -1.91
CA THR A 127 -8.95 -6.66 -2.78
C THR A 127 -9.40 -5.74 -3.93
N GLY A 128 -8.62 -4.73 -4.27
CA GLY A 128 -8.96 -3.70 -5.25
C GLY A 128 -9.92 -2.62 -4.73
N THR A 129 -10.26 -2.63 -3.44
CA THR A 129 -11.15 -1.62 -2.83
C THR A 129 -10.52 -0.94 -1.61
N THR A 130 -11.15 0.13 -1.12
CA THR A 130 -10.69 0.82 0.10
C THR A 130 -11.03 0.07 1.39
N ALA A 131 -11.81 -1.02 1.34
CA ALA A 131 -12.27 -1.76 2.51
C ALA A 131 -11.92 -3.24 2.40
N ILE A 132 -10.95 -3.67 3.17
CA ILE A 132 -10.55 -5.08 3.32
C ILE A 132 -11.31 -5.68 4.50
N THR A 133 -11.99 -6.78 4.28
CA THR A 133 -12.74 -7.51 5.32
C THR A 133 -12.05 -8.82 5.64
N ILE A 134 -11.78 -9.03 6.92
CA ILE A 134 -11.17 -10.25 7.49
C ILE A 134 -12.24 -10.98 8.29
N ASN A 135 -12.44 -12.26 7.99
CA ASN A 135 -13.35 -13.15 8.69
C ASN A 135 -12.56 -14.19 9.51
N PRO A 136 -12.37 -14.00 10.83
CA PRO A 136 -11.71 -14.99 11.67
C PRO A 136 -12.43 -16.34 11.60
N SER A 137 -11.66 -17.43 11.72
CA SER A 137 -12.19 -18.79 11.61
C SER A 137 -12.96 -19.25 12.86
N SER A 138 -12.77 -18.54 13.96
CA SER A 138 -13.39 -18.85 15.26
C SER A 138 -13.93 -17.59 15.92
N ASP A 139 -15.03 -17.74 16.63
CA ASP A 139 -15.61 -16.65 17.42
C ASP A 139 -14.66 -16.17 18.53
N PHE A 140 -14.73 -14.88 18.82
CA PHE A 140 -14.05 -14.27 19.96
C PHE A 140 -14.69 -14.69 21.28
N GLU A 141 -13.94 -14.59 22.38
CA GLU A 141 -14.46 -14.89 23.73
C GLU A 141 -15.11 -13.63 24.35
N TYR A 142 -16.13 -13.84 25.18
CA TYR A 142 -16.76 -12.75 25.93
C TYR A 142 -15.82 -12.12 26.95
N ASN A 143 -15.83 -10.80 27.07
CA ASN A 143 -15.03 -10.02 28.02
C ASN A 143 -13.51 -10.23 27.89
N VAL A 144 -13.05 -10.56 26.67
CA VAL A 144 -11.63 -10.66 26.34
C VAL A 144 -11.29 -9.53 25.38
N GLU A 145 -10.18 -8.85 25.63
CA GLU A 145 -9.62 -7.84 24.76
C GLU A 145 -8.61 -8.46 23.79
N TYR A 146 -8.65 -8.01 22.55
CA TYR A 146 -7.79 -8.51 21.48
C TYR A 146 -7.06 -7.35 20.81
N TYR A 147 -5.91 -7.64 20.26
CA TYR A 147 -5.22 -6.76 19.32
C TYR A 147 -4.81 -7.50 18.05
N VAL A 148 -4.58 -6.72 16.98
CA VAL A 148 -4.26 -7.24 15.66
C VAL A 148 -2.91 -6.70 15.22
N LEU A 149 -2.05 -7.57 14.71
CA LEU A 149 -0.85 -7.19 13.98
C LEU A 149 -1.02 -7.55 12.50
N ILE A 150 -0.45 -6.74 11.63
CA ILE A 150 -0.53 -6.89 10.16
C ILE A 150 0.89 -6.79 9.62
N ASP A 151 1.32 -7.80 8.87
CA ASP A 151 2.63 -7.78 8.22
C ASP A 151 2.69 -6.64 7.19
N ALA A 152 3.83 -5.95 7.08
CA ALA A 152 4.02 -4.81 6.17
C ALA A 152 3.98 -5.17 4.68
N THR A 153 3.99 -6.47 4.36
CA THR A 153 3.87 -7.00 3.00
C THR A 153 2.44 -7.45 2.66
N ALA A 154 1.48 -7.23 3.57
CA ALA A 154 0.13 -7.77 3.43
C ALA A 154 -0.68 -7.06 2.34
N PHE A 155 -0.51 -5.75 2.23
CA PHE A 155 -1.30 -4.91 1.34
C PHE A 155 -0.45 -3.84 0.67
N ASP A 156 -0.70 -3.60 -0.61
CA ASP A 156 -0.21 -2.44 -1.34
C ASP A 156 -1.33 -1.75 -2.14
N ASP A 157 -1.04 -0.60 -2.72
CA ASP A 157 -1.95 0.06 -3.65
C ASP A 157 -1.69 -0.39 -5.09
N GLY A 158 -2.52 0.04 -6.04
CA GLY A 158 -2.35 -0.26 -7.46
C GLY A 158 -1.08 0.35 -8.11
N SER A 159 -0.19 0.96 -7.33
CA SER A 159 1.10 1.51 -7.74
C SER A 159 2.27 0.85 -6.99
N ASP A 160 2.05 -0.30 -6.37
CA ASP A 160 3.00 -1.07 -5.57
C ASP A 160 3.54 -0.32 -4.32
N ALA A 161 2.83 0.73 -3.85
CA ALA A 161 3.17 1.37 -2.59
C ALA A 161 2.57 0.58 -1.41
N SER A 162 3.44 0.01 -0.57
CA SER A 162 3.01 -0.88 0.50
C SER A 162 2.49 -0.13 1.72
N TYR A 163 1.44 -0.65 2.33
CA TYR A 163 1.00 -0.27 3.67
C TYR A 163 2.04 -0.72 4.71
N ALA A 164 2.36 0.15 5.66
CA ALA A 164 3.42 -0.12 6.63
C ALA A 164 3.12 -1.27 7.62
N GLY A 165 1.89 -1.80 7.60
CA GLY A 165 1.44 -2.82 8.54
C GLY A 165 1.13 -2.25 9.92
N ILE A 166 0.79 -3.16 10.86
CA ILE A 166 0.67 -2.89 12.30
C ILE A 166 1.65 -3.83 13.00
N THR A 167 2.79 -3.30 13.46
CA THR A 167 3.89 -4.10 13.99
C THR A 167 4.02 -4.06 15.52
N SER A 168 3.26 -3.17 16.16
CA SER A 168 3.22 -3.01 17.63
C SER A 168 1.85 -2.47 18.07
N THR A 169 1.51 -2.67 19.31
CA THR A 169 0.32 -2.13 20.00
C THR A 169 0.68 -0.89 20.79
#